data_36cc760f0476ddf7e4c394fc206bbb5b
#
_entry.id   36cc760f0476ddf7e4c394fc206bbb5b
#
_cell.length_a   1.000
_cell.length_b   1.000
_cell.length_c   1.000
_cell.angle_alpha   90.00
_cell.angle_beta   90.00
_cell.angle_gamma   90.00
#
_symmetry.space_group_name_H-M   'P 1'
#
loop_
_entity.id
_entity.type
_entity.pdbx_description
1 polymer ?
#
loop_
_entity_poly.entity_id
_entity_poly.type
_entity_poly.pdbx_seq_one_letter_code
_entity_poly.pdbx_strand_id
1 'polypeptide(L)'
;MASTLIKNGLVYDGLGNAPKKADIYIKDDRIERIGETICREADLVVDAAGRAVTPGFIDIHRHCDAKPFNSPDFGDVLLTQGITTTVVGNCGISMTPASADPVRAKEMYEFDEPVLGPIKDNRIRTYHDYMEALDKTGLPVNFGSMIGTGAVKITVKGFADTPFTDKEMAEARALVEDAMKEGAAGVSVGIMYLPECYSTTDEFARLLEPVGRYGRVVTAHIRGEGDSMVDSVKEMIEIGRKAGCAVEISHFKSCGMANWGKDIHRAIGLIEEARAKGQDVTCDFYPYEGGSTALTTMIPPVYVQGDMNRALKRMGTPEGIAEFRKACSVTYDDWDNFAITLGWDRILISGVVRKHNEKYLGMTVTEAARTFGFEDAAACAAWLMHEIGRAHV
;
A
#
# COMPACT_ATOMS: atom_id res chain seq x y z
N MET A 1 15.52 -10.41 34.49
CA MET A 1 16.20 -10.39 33.19
C MET A 1 16.12 -11.79 32.62
N ALA A 2 15.41 -11.95 31.51
CA ALA A 2 15.20 -13.27 30.90
C ALA A 2 16.37 -13.61 29.97
N SER A 3 16.79 -14.89 30.00
CA SER A 3 17.83 -15.39 29.10
C SER A 3 17.31 -16.57 28.27
N THR A 4 17.69 -16.62 27.00
CA THR A 4 17.34 -17.71 26.10
C THR A 4 18.58 -18.26 25.41
N LEU A 5 18.75 -19.57 25.42
CA LEU A 5 19.78 -20.27 24.68
C LEU A 5 19.14 -21.10 23.55
N ILE A 6 19.39 -20.71 22.31
CA ILE A 6 19.01 -21.48 21.13
C ILE A 6 20.22 -22.36 20.76
N LYS A 7 20.04 -23.68 20.76
CA LYS A 7 21.09 -24.65 20.48
C LYS A 7 20.90 -25.34 19.14
N ASN A 8 22.03 -25.82 18.60
CA ASN A 8 22.04 -26.68 17.40
C ASN A 8 21.36 -26.06 16.18
N GLY A 9 21.41 -24.73 16.03
CA GLY A 9 20.81 -24.02 14.90
C GLY A 9 21.69 -23.99 13.66
N LEU A 10 21.09 -23.97 12.47
CA LEU A 10 21.75 -23.52 11.25
C LEU A 10 21.48 -22.03 11.14
N VAL A 11 22.43 -21.21 11.60
CA VAL A 11 22.24 -19.77 11.78
C VAL A 11 22.51 -19.03 10.48
N TYR A 12 21.52 -18.24 10.04
CA TYR A 12 21.61 -17.25 8.99
C TYR A 12 21.64 -15.86 9.62
N ASP A 13 22.69 -15.08 9.36
CA ASP A 13 22.89 -13.77 10.01
C ASP A 13 22.16 -12.60 9.30
N GLY A 14 21.55 -12.85 8.16
CA GLY A 14 20.89 -11.81 7.36
C GLY A 14 21.83 -10.88 6.58
N LEU A 15 23.14 -11.13 6.61
CA LEU A 15 24.16 -10.30 5.96
C LEU A 15 24.67 -10.89 4.64
N GLY A 16 24.05 -11.96 4.15
CA GLY A 16 24.46 -12.65 2.92
C GLY A 16 25.61 -13.65 3.12
N ASN A 17 26.05 -13.87 4.36
CA ASN A 17 27.07 -14.88 4.67
C ASN A 17 26.50 -16.30 4.56
N ALA A 18 27.36 -17.28 4.28
CA ALA A 18 26.98 -18.69 4.34
C ALA A 18 26.50 -19.07 5.75
N PRO A 19 25.42 -19.86 5.88
CA PRO A 19 24.89 -20.26 7.18
C PRO A 19 25.90 -21.12 7.95
N LYS A 20 25.91 -21.00 9.28
CA LYS A 20 26.81 -21.73 10.17
C LYS A 20 26.04 -22.49 11.23
N LYS A 21 26.48 -23.70 11.57
CA LYS A 21 26.00 -24.41 12.76
C LYS A 21 26.48 -23.66 13.99
N ALA A 22 25.58 -23.18 14.82
CA ALA A 22 25.91 -22.41 16.00
C ALA A 22 24.78 -22.41 17.03
N ASP A 23 25.15 -22.08 18.27
CA ASP A 23 24.25 -21.71 19.35
C ASP A 23 24.16 -20.19 19.45
N ILE A 24 23.00 -19.69 19.90
CA ILE A 24 22.76 -18.26 20.14
C ILE A 24 22.32 -18.07 21.58
N TYR A 25 23.02 -17.21 22.33
CA TYR A 25 22.62 -16.79 23.66
C TYR A 25 22.08 -15.37 23.61
N ILE A 26 20.84 -15.24 24.06
CA ILE A 26 20.09 -13.98 24.13
C ILE A 26 19.91 -13.64 25.61
N LYS A 27 20.19 -12.39 25.97
CA LYS A 27 19.91 -11.85 27.27
C LYS A 27 19.08 -10.59 27.14
N ASP A 28 17.95 -10.60 27.77
CA ASP A 28 16.90 -9.59 27.62
C ASP A 28 16.50 -9.41 26.14
N ASP A 29 16.82 -8.25 25.54
CA ASP A 29 16.49 -7.89 24.15
C ASP A 29 17.70 -7.98 23.21
N ARG A 30 18.85 -8.56 23.65
CA ARG A 30 20.11 -8.54 22.89
C ARG A 30 20.67 -9.93 22.67
N ILE A 31 21.17 -10.16 21.44
CA ILE A 31 22.05 -11.30 21.16
C ILE A 31 23.39 -10.99 21.81
N GLU A 32 23.70 -11.69 22.93
CA GLU A 32 24.94 -11.48 23.64
C GLU A 32 26.10 -12.30 23.04
N ARG A 33 25.79 -13.49 22.49
CA ARG A 33 26.80 -14.37 21.91
C ARG A 33 26.23 -15.30 20.85
N ILE A 34 27.01 -15.51 19.78
CA ILE A 34 26.84 -16.57 18.79
C ILE A 34 28.15 -17.38 18.77
N GLY A 35 28.08 -18.70 18.82
CA GLY A 35 29.27 -19.57 18.83
C GLY A 35 28.87 -21.02 18.55
N GLU A 36 29.87 -21.85 18.16
CA GLU A 36 29.66 -23.26 17.82
C GLU A 36 29.02 -24.06 18.94
N THR A 37 29.40 -23.77 20.19
CA THR A 37 28.80 -24.35 21.38
C THR A 37 28.86 -23.32 22.51
N ILE A 38 27.71 -23.12 23.16
CA ILE A 38 27.59 -22.22 24.30
C ILE A 38 27.21 -23.01 25.55
N CYS A 39 28.15 -23.13 26.49
CA CYS A 39 27.94 -23.75 27.80
C CYS A 39 27.54 -22.66 28.81
N ARG A 40 26.27 -22.24 28.77
CA ARG A 40 25.70 -21.25 29.70
C ARG A 40 24.31 -21.71 30.14
N GLU A 41 23.99 -21.45 31.40
CA GLU A 41 22.62 -21.60 31.89
C GLU A 41 21.76 -20.48 31.31
N ALA A 42 20.50 -20.81 31.00
CA ALA A 42 19.49 -19.88 30.50
C ALA A 42 18.12 -20.25 31.09
N ASP A 43 17.26 -19.24 31.24
CA ASP A 43 15.89 -19.43 31.73
C ASP A 43 15.06 -20.23 30.73
N LEU A 44 15.35 -20.10 29.44
CA LEU A 44 14.73 -20.90 28.38
C LEU A 44 15.83 -21.49 27.46
N VAL A 45 15.74 -22.79 27.20
CA VAL A 45 16.58 -23.50 26.24
C VAL A 45 15.73 -24.03 25.09
N VAL A 46 16.05 -23.64 23.88
CA VAL A 46 15.37 -24.08 22.65
C VAL A 46 16.37 -24.90 21.82
N ASP A 47 16.09 -26.17 21.58
CA ASP A 47 16.87 -26.96 20.62
C ASP A 47 16.31 -26.79 19.23
N ALA A 48 17.04 -26.11 18.36
CA ALA A 48 16.66 -25.90 16.96
C ALA A 48 16.78 -27.18 16.12
N ALA A 49 17.47 -28.23 16.65
CA ALA A 49 17.58 -29.54 15.99
C ALA A 49 18.03 -29.44 14.51
N GLY A 50 18.96 -28.57 14.21
CA GLY A 50 19.49 -28.33 12.85
C GLY A 50 18.60 -27.47 11.96
N ARG A 51 17.47 -26.95 12.46
CA ARG A 51 16.62 -26.04 11.70
C ARG A 51 17.31 -24.69 11.48
N ALA A 52 16.88 -23.98 10.43
CA ALA A 52 17.30 -22.61 10.18
C ALA A 52 16.89 -21.70 11.35
N VAL A 53 17.83 -20.88 11.81
CA VAL A 53 17.61 -19.82 12.78
C VAL A 53 17.99 -18.50 12.09
N THR A 54 17.05 -17.60 11.98
CA THR A 54 17.18 -16.33 11.25
C THR A 54 16.78 -15.16 12.16
N PRO A 55 17.17 -13.93 11.87
CA PRO A 55 16.44 -12.76 12.34
C PRO A 55 14.97 -12.87 11.96
N GLY A 56 14.07 -12.26 12.73
CA GLY A 56 12.68 -12.16 12.34
C GLY A 56 12.53 -11.41 11.01
N PHE A 57 11.58 -11.85 10.18
CA PHE A 57 11.34 -11.20 8.89
C PHE A 57 10.71 -9.82 9.06
N ILE A 58 11.03 -8.93 8.14
CA ILE A 58 10.44 -7.59 8.04
C ILE A 58 9.53 -7.57 6.81
N ASP A 59 8.24 -7.37 7.03
CA ASP A 59 7.27 -7.14 5.97
C ASP A 59 7.17 -5.63 5.72
N ILE A 60 7.71 -5.17 4.61
CA ILE A 60 7.81 -3.74 4.30
C ILE A 60 6.56 -3.19 3.60
N HIS A 61 5.64 -4.07 3.17
CA HIS A 61 4.46 -3.67 2.42
C HIS A 61 3.21 -4.39 2.91
N ARG A 62 2.45 -3.73 3.78
CA ARG A 62 1.22 -4.28 4.31
C ARG A 62 0.18 -3.19 4.60
N HIS A 63 -1.08 -3.53 4.33
CA HIS A 63 -2.23 -2.69 4.67
C HIS A 63 -2.93 -3.25 5.90
N CYS A 64 -2.35 -3.03 7.06
CA CYS A 64 -2.95 -3.44 8.34
C CYS A 64 -3.00 -2.30 9.36
N ASP A 65 -3.04 -1.07 8.88
CA ASP A 65 -2.90 0.16 9.66
C ASP A 65 -3.92 0.26 10.79
N ALA A 66 -5.19 -0.03 10.52
CA ALA A 66 -6.25 0.00 11.54
C ALA A 66 -6.45 -1.34 12.27
N LYS A 67 -5.78 -2.43 11.86
CA LYS A 67 -5.97 -3.76 12.43
C LYS A 67 -5.61 -3.85 13.91
N PRO A 68 -4.54 -3.22 14.42
CA PRO A 68 -4.22 -3.24 15.86
C PRO A 68 -5.36 -2.74 16.74
N PHE A 69 -6.21 -1.86 16.23
CA PHE A 69 -7.35 -1.30 16.97
C PHE A 69 -8.64 -2.12 16.85
N ASN A 70 -8.70 -3.02 15.89
CA ASN A 70 -9.95 -3.71 15.51
C ASN A 70 -9.92 -5.22 15.68
N SER A 71 -8.73 -5.84 15.70
CA SER A 71 -8.56 -7.30 15.71
C SER A 71 -7.75 -7.73 16.94
N PRO A 72 -8.37 -8.40 17.90
CA PRO A 72 -7.66 -8.85 19.12
C PRO A 72 -6.60 -9.92 18.82
N ASP A 73 -6.69 -10.59 17.67
CA ASP A 73 -5.75 -11.56 17.11
C ASP A 73 -4.71 -10.94 16.17
N PHE A 74 -4.60 -9.59 16.19
CA PHE A 74 -3.58 -8.90 15.39
C PHE A 74 -2.18 -9.43 15.74
N GLY A 75 -1.43 -9.80 14.72
CA GLY A 75 -0.07 -10.33 14.84
C GLY A 75 0.02 -11.84 14.69
N ASP A 76 -1.03 -12.61 14.94
CA ASP A 76 -0.98 -14.09 14.87
C ASP A 76 -0.54 -14.57 13.48
N VAL A 77 -1.14 -14.02 12.43
CA VAL A 77 -0.79 -14.36 11.04
C VAL A 77 0.63 -13.93 10.66
N LEU A 78 1.15 -12.87 11.29
CA LEU A 78 2.51 -12.39 11.08
C LEU A 78 3.51 -13.33 11.76
N LEU A 79 3.33 -13.55 13.06
CA LEU A 79 4.22 -14.34 13.89
C LEU A 79 4.29 -15.82 13.44
N THR A 80 3.17 -16.39 12.98
CA THR A 80 3.14 -17.77 12.46
C THR A 80 3.94 -17.92 11.15
N GLN A 81 4.22 -16.82 10.45
CA GLN A 81 5.10 -16.78 9.28
C GLN A 81 6.53 -16.29 9.62
N GLY A 82 6.83 -16.06 10.90
CA GLY A 82 8.13 -15.55 11.32
C GLY A 82 8.36 -14.05 11.07
N ILE A 83 7.29 -13.30 10.74
CA ILE A 83 7.33 -11.84 10.57
C ILE A 83 7.28 -11.21 11.97
N THR A 84 8.31 -10.46 12.32
CA THR A 84 8.42 -9.80 13.63
C THR A 84 8.37 -8.26 13.52
N THR A 85 8.39 -7.75 12.31
CA THR A 85 8.31 -6.32 12.01
C THR A 85 7.43 -6.11 10.79
N THR A 86 6.52 -5.14 10.85
CA THR A 86 5.70 -4.74 9.71
C THR A 86 5.76 -3.24 9.50
N VAL A 87 5.72 -2.81 8.22
CA VAL A 87 5.64 -1.41 7.83
C VAL A 87 4.34 -1.20 7.05
N VAL A 88 3.56 -0.22 7.48
CA VAL A 88 2.26 0.14 6.90
C VAL A 88 2.26 1.55 6.33
N GLY A 89 1.11 2.05 5.90
CA GLY A 89 1.00 3.37 5.27
C GLY A 89 1.49 3.36 3.83
N ASN A 90 1.32 2.25 3.12
CA ASN A 90 1.76 2.05 1.73
C ASN A 90 0.75 2.60 0.71
N CYS A 91 1.15 2.68 -0.56
CA CYS A 91 0.30 2.98 -1.72
C CYS A 91 -0.43 4.34 -1.63
N GLY A 92 0.16 5.36 -1.00
CA GLY A 92 -0.49 6.66 -0.81
C GLY A 92 -1.60 6.66 0.25
N ILE A 93 -1.89 5.52 0.85
CA ILE A 93 -3.00 5.27 1.78
C ILE A 93 -2.43 5.11 3.19
N SER A 94 -2.88 5.91 4.15
CA SER A 94 -2.41 5.82 5.54
C SER A 94 -3.40 6.43 6.53
N MET A 95 -3.30 6.03 7.81
CA MET A 95 -4.11 6.60 8.89
C MET A 95 -3.92 8.11 9.07
N THR A 96 -2.75 8.62 8.72
CA THR A 96 -2.34 10.01 8.92
C THR A 96 -1.50 10.52 7.74
N PRO A 97 -1.50 11.86 7.49
CA PRO A 97 -2.20 12.90 8.24
C PRO A 97 -3.70 12.90 7.94
N ALA A 98 -4.51 13.33 8.92
CA ALA A 98 -5.94 13.52 8.74
C ALA A 98 -6.35 14.96 9.00
N SER A 99 -7.30 15.47 8.21
CA SER A 99 -7.75 16.87 8.29
C SER A 99 -8.39 17.19 9.64
N ALA A 100 -8.18 18.42 10.11
CA ALA A 100 -8.93 18.96 11.23
C ALA A 100 -10.41 19.23 10.86
N ASP A 101 -10.71 19.40 9.58
CA ASP A 101 -12.08 19.47 9.08
C ASP A 101 -12.73 18.07 9.15
N PRO A 102 -13.79 17.88 9.95
CA PRO A 102 -14.41 16.58 10.13
C PRO A 102 -15.04 16.02 8.84
N VAL A 103 -15.41 16.87 7.89
CA VAL A 103 -15.96 16.43 6.59
C VAL A 103 -14.85 15.77 5.77
N ARG A 104 -13.72 16.43 5.61
CA ARG A 104 -12.56 15.89 4.88
C ARG A 104 -11.97 14.65 5.55
N ALA A 105 -11.85 14.66 6.88
CA ALA A 105 -11.38 13.50 7.62
C ALA A 105 -12.31 12.29 7.40
N LYS A 106 -13.62 12.50 7.43
CA LYS A 106 -14.59 11.45 7.13
C LYS A 106 -14.47 10.94 5.69
N GLU A 107 -14.36 11.83 4.70
CA GLU A 107 -14.18 11.45 3.30
C GLU A 107 -12.92 10.60 3.09
N MET A 108 -11.80 10.96 3.73
CA MET A 108 -10.56 10.19 3.69
C MET A 108 -10.78 8.80 4.31
N TYR A 109 -11.31 8.71 5.50
CA TYR A 109 -11.52 7.44 6.19
C TYR A 109 -12.48 6.52 5.44
N GLU A 110 -13.56 7.05 4.87
CA GLU A 110 -14.47 6.28 4.03
C GLU A 110 -13.82 5.82 2.73
N PHE A 111 -12.87 6.58 2.20
CA PHE A 111 -12.09 6.19 1.01
C PHE A 111 -11.08 5.10 1.33
N ASP A 112 -10.44 5.14 2.48
CA ASP A 112 -9.38 4.23 2.88
C ASP A 112 -9.91 2.96 3.59
N GLU A 113 -11.13 2.99 4.16
CA GLU A 113 -11.72 1.88 4.92
C GLU A 113 -11.68 0.52 4.21
N PRO A 114 -11.94 0.42 2.89
CA PRO A 114 -11.85 -0.87 2.20
C PRO A 114 -10.46 -1.50 2.29
N VAL A 115 -9.40 -0.73 2.38
CA VAL A 115 -8.01 -1.18 2.44
C VAL A 115 -7.52 -1.31 3.88
N LEU A 116 -7.71 -0.27 4.69
CA LEU A 116 -7.17 -0.21 6.05
C LEU A 116 -8.04 -0.92 7.10
N GLY A 117 -9.32 -1.12 6.78
CA GLY A 117 -10.35 -1.49 7.73
C GLY A 117 -10.95 -0.28 8.45
N PRO A 118 -11.99 -0.48 9.29
CA PRO A 118 -12.76 0.61 9.89
C PRO A 118 -11.90 1.45 10.84
N ILE A 119 -11.91 2.78 10.61
CA ILE A 119 -11.22 3.76 11.44
C ILE A 119 -12.24 4.37 12.40
N LYS A 120 -12.18 4.01 13.66
CA LYS A 120 -13.18 4.37 14.68
C LYS A 120 -12.81 5.61 15.48
N ASP A 121 -11.52 5.92 15.60
CA ASP A 121 -11.03 7.07 16.38
C ASP A 121 -10.62 8.22 15.46
N ASN A 122 -11.45 9.26 15.43
CA ASN A 122 -11.22 10.45 14.64
C ASN A 122 -10.26 11.48 15.31
N ARG A 123 -9.65 11.13 16.44
CA ARG A 123 -8.66 11.97 17.13
C ARG A 123 -7.25 11.74 16.62
N ILE A 124 -7.00 10.63 15.93
CA ILE A 124 -5.72 10.32 15.30
C ILE A 124 -5.58 11.20 14.06
N ARG A 125 -4.72 12.21 14.11
CA ARG A 125 -4.53 13.17 13.01
C ARG A 125 -3.11 13.33 12.54
N THR A 126 -2.15 13.25 13.46
CA THR A 126 -0.72 13.34 13.17
C THR A 126 -0.07 11.96 13.22
N TYR A 127 1.13 11.84 12.68
CA TYR A 127 1.91 10.63 12.82
C TYR A 127 2.16 10.30 14.29
N HIS A 128 2.45 11.31 15.11
CA HIS A 128 2.64 11.17 16.55
C HIS A 128 1.38 10.59 17.24
N ASP A 129 0.19 11.14 16.95
CA ASP A 129 -1.07 10.63 17.53
C ASP A 129 -1.27 9.14 17.20
N TYR A 130 -0.93 8.74 15.98
CA TYR A 130 -1.06 7.37 15.53
C TYR A 130 -0.12 6.44 16.28
N MET A 131 1.16 6.79 16.39
CA MET A 131 2.14 5.99 17.11
C MET A 131 1.83 5.91 18.60
N GLU A 132 1.40 7.02 19.21
CA GLU A 132 0.95 7.04 20.63
C GLU A 132 -0.28 6.13 20.85
N ALA A 133 -1.22 6.12 19.91
CA ALA A 133 -2.38 5.24 19.98
C ALA A 133 -1.99 3.75 19.84
N LEU A 134 -1.04 3.43 18.96
CA LEU A 134 -0.51 2.08 18.78
C LEU A 134 0.22 1.58 20.04
N ASP A 135 1.05 2.41 20.66
CA ASP A 135 1.76 2.05 21.89
C ASP A 135 0.81 1.63 23.02
N LYS A 136 -0.38 2.24 23.07
CA LYS A 136 -1.43 1.92 24.05
C LYS A 136 -2.11 0.56 23.80
N THR A 137 -2.01 -0.01 22.60
CA THR A 137 -2.65 -1.30 22.27
C THR A 137 -1.82 -2.51 22.69
N GLY A 138 -0.51 -2.36 22.89
CA GLY A 138 0.40 -3.46 23.21
C GLY A 138 0.63 -4.39 22.00
N LEU A 139 1.40 -3.91 21.04
CA LEU A 139 1.65 -4.60 19.78
C LEU A 139 2.47 -5.90 19.97
N PRO A 140 2.07 -7.03 19.35
CA PRO A 140 2.80 -8.29 19.40
C PRO A 140 4.03 -8.34 18.48
N VAL A 141 4.14 -7.38 17.54
CA VAL A 141 5.23 -7.24 16.57
C VAL A 141 5.72 -5.79 16.55
N ASN A 142 6.95 -5.57 16.08
CA ASN A 142 7.40 -4.21 15.81
C ASN A 142 6.58 -3.61 14.65
N PHE A 143 6.26 -2.34 14.79
CA PHE A 143 5.37 -1.66 13.87
C PHE A 143 5.97 -0.33 13.43
N GLY A 144 6.13 -0.14 12.14
CA GLY A 144 6.53 1.12 11.53
C GLY A 144 5.44 1.61 10.58
N SER A 145 5.38 2.91 10.36
CA SER A 145 4.46 3.49 9.39
C SER A 145 5.13 4.52 8.51
N MET A 146 4.69 4.58 7.28
CA MET A 146 4.86 5.73 6.39
C MET A 146 3.62 6.61 6.47
N ILE A 147 3.68 7.78 5.85
CA ILE A 147 2.49 8.57 5.52
C ILE A 147 2.24 8.50 4.02
N GLY A 148 0.96 8.45 3.64
CA GLY A 148 0.54 8.43 2.25
C GLY A 148 0.35 9.83 1.68
N THR A 149 0.82 10.08 0.45
CA THR A 149 0.59 11.36 -0.24
C THR A 149 -0.88 11.55 -0.63
N GLY A 150 -1.65 10.46 -0.79
CA GLY A 150 -3.10 10.51 -0.94
C GLY A 150 -3.77 11.10 0.30
N ALA A 151 -3.39 10.61 1.50
CA ALA A 151 -3.87 11.18 2.77
C ALA A 151 -3.45 12.65 2.92
N VAL A 152 -2.22 13.02 2.55
CA VAL A 152 -1.75 14.42 2.54
C VAL A 152 -2.62 15.28 1.60
N LYS A 153 -2.86 14.82 0.36
CA LYS A 153 -3.63 15.57 -0.63
C LYS A 153 -5.08 15.75 -0.20
N ILE A 154 -5.73 14.68 0.29
CA ILE A 154 -7.10 14.76 0.80
C ILE A 154 -7.18 15.70 2.01
N THR A 155 -6.20 15.68 2.91
CA THR A 155 -6.15 16.56 4.06
C THR A 155 -6.11 18.03 3.66
N VAL A 156 -5.31 18.39 2.65
CA VAL A 156 -5.12 19.78 2.21
C VAL A 156 -6.27 20.26 1.32
N LYS A 157 -6.72 19.45 0.35
CA LYS A 157 -7.67 19.91 -0.68
C LYS A 157 -8.78 18.94 -1.05
N GLY A 158 -8.92 17.80 -0.36
CA GLY A 158 -9.92 16.78 -0.69
C GLY A 158 -9.60 16.09 -2.04
N PHE A 159 -10.64 15.68 -2.75
CA PHE A 159 -10.52 14.95 -4.03
C PHE A 159 -10.42 15.86 -5.27
N ALA A 160 -10.14 17.16 -5.08
CA ALA A 160 -10.06 18.10 -6.19
C ALA A 160 -9.03 17.66 -7.25
N ASP A 161 -9.42 17.79 -8.54
CA ASP A 161 -8.63 17.43 -9.71
C ASP A 161 -7.69 18.54 -10.20
N THR A 162 -7.61 19.64 -9.46
CA THR A 162 -6.73 20.76 -9.77
C THR A 162 -5.34 20.59 -9.17
N PRO A 163 -4.27 21.14 -9.79
CA PRO A 163 -2.94 21.19 -9.19
C PRO A 163 -2.95 21.91 -7.83
N PHE A 164 -1.94 21.62 -7.01
CA PHE A 164 -1.72 22.39 -5.78
C PHE A 164 -1.38 23.84 -6.12
N THR A 165 -2.04 24.77 -5.45
CA THR A 165 -1.53 26.15 -5.36
C THR A 165 -0.24 26.17 -4.54
N ASP A 166 0.57 27.25 -4.65
CA ASP A 166 1.81 27.36 -3.85
C ASP A 166 1.54 27.30 -2.34
N LYS A 167 0.40 27.82 -1.88
CA LYS A 167 -0.01 27.73 -0.48
C LYS A 167 -0.33 26.31 -0.07
N GLU A 168 -1.12 25.59 -0.86
CA GLU A 168 -1.47 24.19 -0.60
C GLU A 168 -0.23 23.29 -0.66
N MET A 169 0.68 23.52 -1.61
CA MET A 169 1.95 22.81 -1.70
C MET A 169 2.82 23.04 -0.45
N ALA A 170 2.88 24.28 0.05
CA ALA A 170 3.62 24.58 1.28
C ALA A 170 3.01 23.88 2.49
N GLU A 171 1.67 23.83 2.59
CA GLU A 171 0.95 23.09 3.64
C GLU A 171 1.19 21.57 3.53
N ALA A 172 1.06 20.99 2.34
CA ALA A 172 1.31 19.57 2.10
C ALA A 172 2.77 19.18 2.46
N ARG A 173 3.74 19.99 2.08
CA ARG A 173 5.16 19.78 2.42
C ARG A 173 5.41 19.87 3.94
N ALA A 174 4.72 20.76 4.64
CA ALA A 174 4.83 20.86 6.09
C ALA A 174 4.33 19.59 6.78
N LEU A 175 3.21 19.01 6.31
CA LEU A 175 2.70 17.73 6.82
C LEU A 175 3.70 16.59 6.61
N VAL A 176 4.34 16.52 5.42
CA VAL A 176 5.39 15.55 5.12
C VAL A 176 6.59 15.76 6.07
N GLU A 177 7.05 17.00 6.20
CA GLU A 177 8.21 17.31 7.03
C GLU A 177 7.98 17.01 8.51
N ASP A 178 6.79 17.32 9.04
CA ASP A 178 6.44 17.04 10.43
C ASP A 178 6.40 15.53 10.71
N ALA A 179 5.81 14.73 9.81
CA ALA A 179 5.87 13.28 9.93
C ALA A 179 7.31 12.72 9.90
N MET A 180 8.20 13.29 9.07
CA MET A 180 9.63 12.91 9.09
C MET A 180 10.30 13.23 10.42
N LYS A 181 10.01 14.38 11.02
CA LYS A 181 10.51 14.77 12.36
C LYS A 181 9.98 13.86 13.45
N GLU A 182 8.73 13.43 13.34
CA GLU A 182 8.06 12.51 14.27
C GLU A 182 8.50 11.04 14.11
N GLY A 183 9.33 10.74 13.10
CA GLY A 183 9.97 9.43 12.94
C GLY A 183 9.31 8.50 11.93
N ALA A 184 8.49 9.01 11.01
CA ALA A 184 7.92 8.21 9.94
C ALA A 184 9.02 7.48 9.14
N ALA A 185 8.75 6.23 8.78
CA ALA A 185 9.72 5.39 8.04
C ALA A 185 10.03 5.95 6.65
N GLY A 186 9.07 6.64 6.06
CA GLY A 186 9.15 7.26 4.75
C GLY A 186 7.80 7.83 4.34
N VAL A 187 7.64 8.01 3.04
CA VAL A 187 6.39 8.45 2.42
C VAL A 187 5.99 7.45 1.33
N SER A 188 4.72 7.14 1.23
CA SER A 188 4.22 6.35 0.11
C SER A 188 3.42 7.22 -0.87
N VAL A 189 3.50 6.88 -2.14
CA VAL A 189 2.64 7.43 -3.19
C VAL A 189 1.74 6.34 -3.76
N GLY A 190 0.53 6.70 -4.16
CA GLY A 190 -0.41 5.82 -4.87
C GLY A 190 -0.92 6.51 -6.13
N ILE A 191 -0.04 6.70 -7.11
CA ILE A 191 -0.28 7.58 -8.26
C ILE A 191 -1.46 7.09 -9.13
N MET A 192 -1.78 5.81 -9.09
CA MET A 192 -2.96 5.25 -9.76
C MET A 192 -4.27 5.74 -9.12
N TYR A 193 -4.26 6.02 -7.81
CA TYR A 193 -5.47 6.29 -7.04
C TYR A 193 -5.87 7.76 -7.08
N LEU A 194 -7.17 7.99 -6.88
CA LEU A 194 -7.69 9.31 -6.60
C LEU A 194 -7.32 9.75 -5.16
N PRO A 195 -6.98 11.00 -4.95
CA PRO A 195 -6.85 12.10 -5.94
C PRO A 195 -5.45 12.22 -6.53
N GLU A 196 -4.53 11.31 -6.26
CA GLU A 196 -3.12 11.41 -6.65
C GLU A 196 -2.90 11.33 -8.16
N CYS A 197 -3.75 10.59 -8.89
CA CYS A 197 -3.67 10.47 -10.34
C CYS A 197 -3.78 11.81 -11.10
N TYR A 198 -4.30 12.84 -10.45
CA TYR A 198 -4.35 14.20 -11.01
C TYR A 198 -3.04 14.98 -10.84
N SER A 199 -2.08 14.45 -10.07
CA SER A 199 -0.81 15.15 -9.81
C SER A 199 0.21 14.83 -10.89
N THR A 200 1.05 15.82 -11.17
CA THR A 200 2.14 15.70 -12.13
C THR A 200 3.42 15.20 -11.46
N THR A 201 4.34 14.66 -12.26
CA THR A 201 5.70 14.29 -11.84
C THR A 201 6.40 15.42 -11.06
N ASP A 202 6.24 16.66 -11.50
CA ASP A 202 6.87 17.82 -10.85
C ASP A 202 6.21 18.16 -9.50
N GLU A 203 4.90 17.99 -9.38
CA GLU A 203 4.21 18.14 -8.10
C GLU A 203 4.70 17.11 -7.08
N PHE A 204 4.80 15.84 -7.47
CA PHE A 204 5.36 14.81 -6.59
C PHE A 204 6.81 15.11 -6.21
N ALA A 205 7.65 15.50 -7.15
CA ALA A 205 9.05 15.84 -6.87
C ALA A 205 9.16 16.98 -5.85
N ARG A 206 8.33 18.03 -5.96
CA ARG A 206 8.26 19.15 -5.01
C ARG A 206 7.74 18.71 -3.64
N LEU A 207 6.70 17.87 -3.61
CA LEU A 207 6.09 17.37 -2.37
C LEU A 207 7.06 16.48 -1.58
N LEU A 208 7.85 15.66 -2.26
CA LEU A 208 8.70 14.63 -1.69
C LEU A 208 10.13 15.10 -1.35
N GLU A 209 10.51 16.33 -1.71
CA GLU A 209 11.83 16.88 -1.38
C GLU A 209 12.19 16.78 0.11
N PRO A 210 11.26 16.97 1.08
CA PRO A 210 11.58 16.75 2.49
C PRO A 210 12.06 15.33 2.79
N VAL A 211 11.52 14.31 2.10
CA VAL A 211 11.89 12.91 2.30
C VAL A 211 13.37 12.68 2.01
N GLY A 212 13.86 13.25 0.90
CA GLY A 212 15.29 13.20 0.53
C GLY A 212 16.19 13.89 1.57
N ARG A 213 15.76 15.05 2.09
CA ARG A 213 16.52 15.77 3.14
C ARG A 213 16.65 14.97 4.45
N TYR A 214 15.67 14.15 4.78
CA TYR A 214 15.72 13.26 5.95
C TYR A 214 16.34 11.89 5.66
N GLY A 215 16.81 11.64 4.42
CA GLY A 215 17.40 10.35 4.03
C GLY A 215 16.43 9.18 4.15
N ARG A 216 15.14 9.43 3.90
CA ARG A 216 14.07 8.42 3.96
C ARG A 216 13.72 7.94 2.55
N VAL A 217 12.92 6.86 2.49
CA VAL A 217 12.48 6.23 1.25
C VAL A 217 11.10 6.72 0.83
N VAL A 218 10.88 6.76 -0.47
CA VAL A 218 9.53 6.85 -1.07
C VAL A 218 9.16 5.49 -1.63
N THR A 219 8.05 4.91 -1.18
CA THR A 219 7.47 3.71 -1.77
C THR A 219 6.34 4.08 -2.73
N ALA A 220 6.16 3.33 -3.80
CA ALA A 220 5.30 3.77 -4.89
C ALA A 220 4.40 2.68 -5.46
N HIS A 221 3.09 2.81 -5.23
CA HIS A 221 2.12 2.28 -6.17
C HIS A 221 2.15 3.20 -7.40
N ILE A 222 2.75 2.72 -8.48
CA ILE A 222 3.00 3.53 -9.68
C ILE A 222 1.71 3.90 -10.41
N ARG A 223 1.77 4.85 -11.34
CA ARG A 223 0.61 5.39 -12.07
C ARG A 223 -0.14 4.33 -12.87
N GLY A 224 0.58 3.36 -13.43
CA GLY A 224 0.01 2.22 -14.13
C GLY A 224 0.89 1.00 -14.03
N GLU A 225 0.24 -0.15 -13.95
CA GLU A 225 0.85 -1.47 -13.79
C GLU A 225 0.58 -2.39 -14.99
N GLY A 226 -0.18 -1.89 -15.97
CA GLY A 226 -0.54 -2.54 -17.22
C GLY A 226 0.16 -1.89 -18.42
N ASP A 227 -0.62 -1.28 -19.29
CA ASP A 227 -0.14 -0.73 -20.57
C ASP A 227 0.84 0.43 -20.38
N SER A 228 0.71 1.21 -19.29
CA SER A 228 1.59 2.33 -18.95
C SER A 228 2.72 2.00 -17.96
N MET A 229 2.91 0.73 -17.60
CA MET A 229 3.87 0.29 -16.57
C MET A 229 5.28 0.83 -16.79
N VAL A 230 5.82 0.68 -17.99
CA VAL A 230 7.21 1.07 -18.29
C VAL A 230 7.43 2.57 -18.12
N ASP A 231 6.46 3.39 -18.54
CA ASP A 231 6.53 4.84 -18.41
C ASP A 231 6.28 5.29 -16.96
N SER A 232 5.44 4.56 -16.22
CA SER A 232 5.23 4.78 -14.79
C SER A 232 6.48 4.49 -13.95
N VAL A 233 7.26 3.47 -14.30
CA VAL A 233 8.57 3.19 -13.67
C VAL A 233 9.57 4.33 -13.97
N LYS A 234 9.62 4.81 -15.21
CA LYS A 234 10.45 6.00 -15.55
C LYS A 234 10.02 7.23 -14.75
N GLU A 235 8.72 7.46 -14.63
CA GLU A 235 8.16 8.57 -13.84
C GLU A 235 8.66 8.50 -12.40
N MET A 236 8.56 7.33 -11.75
CA MET A 236 9.00 7.17 -10.37
C MET A 236 10.51 7.36 -10.18
N ILE A 237 11.32 6.83 -11.10
CA ILE A 237 12.77 7.03 -11.11
C ILE A 237 13.09 8.54 -11.20
N GLU A 238 12.39 9.27 -12.08
CA GLU A 238 12.57 10.71 -12.24
C GLU A 238 12.09 11.52 -11.02
N ILE A 239 10.97 11.15 -10.41
CA ILE A 239 10.50 11.74 -9.15
C ILE A 239 11.56 11.59 -8.06
N GLY A 240 12.06 10.37 -7.83
CA GLY A 240 13.08 10.10 -6.82
C GLY A 240 14.38 10.88 -7.09
N ARG A 241 14.80 10.95 -8.36
CA ARG A 241 15.98 11.73 -8.78
C ARG A 241 15.80 13.23 -8.47
N LYS A 242 14.64 13.81 -8.77
CA LYS A 242 14.35 15.23 -8.51
C LYS A 242 14.19 15.53 -7.03
N ALA A 243 13.54 14.64 -6.28
CA ALA A 243 13.34 14.78 -4.84
C ALA A 243 14.61 14.44 -4.02
N GLY A 244 15.61 13.79 -4.65
CA GLY A 244 16.85 13.38 -3.98
C GLY A 244 16.65 12.26 -2.95
N CYS A 245 15.69 11.35 -3.17
CA CYS A 245 15.35 10.27 -2.23
C CYS A 245 15.51 8.89 -2.87
N ALA A 246 15.69 7.88 -2.02
CA ALA A 246 15.56 6.48 -2.40
C ALA A 246 14.12 6.18 -2.82
N VAL A 247 13.96 5.28 -3.78
CA VAL A 247 12.65 4.84 -4.30
C VAL A 247 12.52 3.33 -4.16
N GLU A 248 11.37 2.90 -3.67
CA GLU A 248 10.94 1.52 -3.70
C GLU A 248 9.67 1.43 -4.55
N ILE A 249 9.70 0.60 -5.60
CA ILE A 249 8.53 0.38 -6.46
C ILE A 249 7.73 -0.78 -5.87
N SER A 250 6.56 -0.46 -5.36
CA SER A 250 5.72 -1.37 -4.60
C SER A 250 5.06 -2.42 -5.47
N HIS A 251 4.92 -3.67 -4.93
CA HIS A 251 4.20 -4.81 -5.54
C HIS A 251 4.42 -4.92 -7.05
N PHE A 252 5.69 -4.84 -7.44
CA PHE A 252 6.16 -4.75 -8.82
C PHE A 252 5.65 -5.88 -9.69
N LYS A 253 4.80 -5.57 -10.64
CA LYS A 253 4.15 -6.52 -11.55
C LYS A 253 3.78 -5.88 -12.88
N SER A 254 3.55 -6.71 -13.89
CA SER A 254 3.00 -6.30 -15.18
C SER A 254 1.63 -6.93 -15.36
N CYS A 255 0.58 -6.10 -15.29
CA CYS A 255 -0.81 -6.52 -15.44
C CYS A 255 -1.22 -6.63 -16.92
N GLY A 256 -2.20 -7.50 -17.18
CA GLY A 256 -2.80 -7.68 -18.50
C GLY A 256 -2.05 -8.65 -19.41
N MET A 257 -2.82 -9.45 -20.15
CA MET A 257 -2.28 -10.51 -21.01
C MET A 257 -1.41 -10.01 -22.17
N ALA A 258 -1.62 -8.77 -22.61
CA ALA A 258 -0.81 -8.16 -23.67
C ALA A 258 0.60 -7.81 -23.20
N ASN A 259 0.74 -7.49 -21.92
CA ASN A 259 1.96 -6.96 -21.27
C ASN A 259 2.73 -8.04 -20.52
N TRP A 260 2.04 -9.09 -20.11
CA TRP A 260 2.61 -10.18 -19.31
C TRP A 260 3.82 -10.84 -19.98
N GLY A 261 4.91 -10.99 -19.20
CA GLY A 261 6.17 -11.56 -19.68
C GLY A 261 6.97 -10.68 -20.63
N LYS A 262 6.57 -9.43 -20.88
CA LYS A 262 7.26 -8.49 -21.78
C LYS A 262 7.72 -7.23 -21.03
N ASP A 263 6.80 -6.44 -20.52
CA ASP A 263 7.10 -5.12 -19.98
C ASP A 263 7.81 -5.19 -18.64
N ILE A 264 7.64 -6.25 -17.88
CA ILE A 264 8.40 -6.51 -16.66
C ILE A 264 9.92 -6.49 -16.88
N HIS A 265 10.40 -7.10 -17.99
CA HIS A 265 11.84 -7.11 -18.30
C HIS A 265 12.36 -5.74 -18.69
N ARG A 266 11.56 -4.95 -19.39
CA ARG A 266 11.90 -3.55 -19.73
C ARG A 266 11.98 -2.69 -18.48
N ALA A 267 11.03 -2.85 -17.57
CA ALA A 267 10.98 -2.11 -16.31
C ALA A 267 12.15 -2.49 -15.37
N ILE A 268 12.51 -3.79 -15.28
CA ILE A 268 13.71 -4.23 -14.56
C ILE A 268 14.96 -3.54 -15.13
N GLY A 269 15.12 -3.51 -16.46
CA GLY A 269 16.25 -2.84 -17.10
C GLY A 269 16.36 -1.35 -16.73
N LEU A 270 15.24 -0.64 -16.58
CA LEU A 270 15.23 0.76 -16.15
C LEU A 270 15.70 0.91 -14.69
N ILE A 271 15.27 0.00 -13.80
CA ILE A 271 15.73 -0.01 -12.40
C ILE A 271 17.23 -0.28 -12.33
N GLU A 272 17.72 -1.28 -13.07
CA GLU A 272 19.15 -1.61 -13.12
C GLU A 272 19.99 -0.47 -13.66
N GLU A 273 19.51 0.21 -14.72
CA GLU A 273 20.16 1.39 -15.28
C GLU A 273 20.22 2.56 -14.29
N ALA A 274 19.14 2.83 -13.56
CA ALA A 274 19.10 3.87 -12.52
C ALA A 274 20.09 3.56 -11.40
N ARG A 275 20.13 2.31 -10.93
CA ARG A 275 21.09 1.82 -9.93
C ARG A 275 22.55 1.94 -10.40
N ALA A 276 22.83 1.58 -11.65
CA ALA A 276 24.17 1.74 -12.22
C ALA A 276 24.63 3.20 -12.29
N LYS A 277 23.68 4.15 -12.34
CA LYS A 277 23.93 5.60 -12.27
C LYS A 277 24.01 6.13 -10.82
N GLY A 278 23.92 5.26 -9.82
CA GLY A 278 24.04 5.61 -8.40
C GLY A 278 22.73 6.04 -7.73
N GLN A 279 21.57 5.89 -8.37
CA GLN A 279 20.29 6.13 -7.74
C GLN A 279 19.86 4.89 -6.95
N ASP A 280 19.38 5.07 -5.72
CA ASP A 280 18.84 3.99 -4.91
C ASP A 280 17.41 3.70 -5.31
N VAL A 281 17.22 2.64 -6.10
CA VAL A 281 15.91 2.17 -6.57
C VAL A 281 15.79 0.68 -6.29
N THR A 282 14.74 0.30 -5.61
CA THR A 282 14.39 -1.09 -5.25
C THR A 282 12.95 -1.39 -5.64
N CYS A 283 12.51 -2.62 -5.43
CA CYS A 283 11.11 -3.00 -5.57
C CYS A 283 10.76 -4.14 -4.61
N ASP A 284 9.52 -4.22 -4.20
CA ASP A 284 8.93 -5.39 -3.57
C ASP A 284 8.01 -6.14 -4.55
N PHE A 285 7.63 -7.36 -4.23
CA PHE A 285 6.64 -8.12 -4.99
C PHE A 285 5.98 -9.20 -4.12
N TYR A 286 4.90 -9.77 -4.61
CA TYR A 286 4.23 -10.91 -4.01
C TYR A 286 4.11 -12.07 -5.01
N PRO A 287 4.13 -13.34 -4.56
CA PRO A 287 4.15 -14.52 -5.44
C PRO A 287 2.74 -15.02 -5.77
N TYR A 288 1.80 -14.14 -6.11
CA TYR A 288 0.43 -14.49 -6.44
C TYR A 288 0.08 -14.11 -7.87
N GLU A 289 -0.87 -14.82 -8.47
CA GLU A 289 -1.34 -14.60 -9.85
C GLU A 289 -2.33 -13.42 -9.95
N GLY A 290 -2.81 -12.91 -8.83
CA GLY A 290 -3.78 -11.82 -8.77
C GLY A 290 -3.30 -10.70 -7.85
N GLY A 291 -3.71 -9.48 -8.13
CA GLY A 291 -3.63 -8.33 -7.24
C GLY A 291 -4.97 -8.08 -6.55
N SER A 292 -4.98 -7.37 -5.43
CA SER A 292 -6.20 -6.97 -4.73
C SER A 292 -6.20 -5.46 -4.50
N THR A 293 -7.31 -4.82 -4.82
CA THR A 293 -7.52 -3.38 -4.62
C THR A 293 -8.99 -3.06 -4.42
N ALA A 294 -9.35 -1.78 -4.27
CA ALA A 294 -10.74 -1.38 -4.20
C ALA A 294 -11.37 -1.32 -5.60
N LEU A 295 -12.65 -1.70 -5.73
CA LEU A 295 -13.36 -1.65 -7.01
C LEU A 295 -13.42 -0.22 -7.59
N THR A 296 -13.34 0.80 -6.73
CA THR A 296 -13.29 2.21 -7.15
C THR A 296 -12.07 2.57 -8.00
N THR A 297 -11.00 1.76 -8.01
CA THR A 297 -9.87 1.92 -8.93
C THR A 297 -10.23 1.69 -10.38
N MET A 298 -11.37 1.05 -10.63
CA MET A 298 -11.92 0.85 -11.97
C MET A 298 -12.63 2.09 -12.55
N ILE A 299 -12.76 3.17 -11.75
CA ILE A 299 -13.46 4.38 -12.19
C ILE A 299 -12.48 5.28 -12.94
N PRO A 300 -12.67 5.50 -14.25
CA PRO A 300 -11.81 6.41 -14.98
C PRO A 300 -11.81 7.81 -14.35
N PRO A 301 -10.64 8.47 -14.16
CA PRO A 301 -10.54 9.79 -13.54
C PRO A 301 -11.44 10.85 -14.20
N VAL A 302 -11.60 10.78 -15.52
CA VAL A 302 -12.49 11.67 -16.31
C VAL A 302 -13.97 11.52 -15.94
N TYR A 303 -14.40 10.38 -15.37
CA TYR A 303 -15.77 10.19 -14.88
C TYR A 303 -15.97 10.83 -13.51
N VAL A 304 -14.93 10.82 -12.67
CA VAL A 304 -14.99 11.35 -11.29
C VAL A 304 -15.02 12.88 -11.26
N GLN A 305 -14.18 13.53 -12.06
CA GLN A 305 -14.12 14.99 -12.16
C GLN A 305 -13.94 15.69 -10.80
N GLY A 306 -13.07 15.17 -9.94
CA GLY A 306 -12.76 15.75 -8.64
C GLY A 306 -13.85 15.62 -7.56
N ASP A 307 -14.93 14.88 -7.83
CA ASP A 307 -16.02 14.66 -6.86
C ASP A 307 -16.46 13.19 -6.88
N MET A 308 -15.83 12.39 -6.02
CA MET A 308 -16.11 10.97 -5.89
C MET A 308 -17.56 10.69 -5.44
N ASN A 309 -18.08 11.49 -4.50
CA ASN A 309 -19.43 11.31 -3.99
C ASN A 309 -20.48 11.54 -5.09
N ARG A 310 -20.26 12.54 -5.93
CA ARG A 310 -21.11 12.80 -7.11
C ARG A 310 -21.01 11.66 -8.11
N ALA A 311 -19.80 11.16 -8.38
CA ALA A 311 -19.58 10.06 -9.30
C ALA A 311 -20.32 8.79 -8.84
N LEU A 312 -20.18 8.41 -7.58
CA LEU A 312 -20.85 7.24 -7.00
C LEU A 312 -22.40 7.39 -7.03
N LYS A 313 -22.93 8.58 -6.77
CA LYS A 313 -24.39 8.85 -6.88
C LYS A 313 -24.88 8.70 -8.32
N ARG A 314 -24.13 9.21 -9.31
CA ARG A 314 -24.46 9.08 -10.74
C ARG A 314 -24.51 7.61 -11.19
N MET A 315 -23.67 6.73 -10.64
CA MET A 315 -23.70 5.30 -10.94
C MET A 315 -25.00 4.60 -10.53
N GLY A 316 -25.86 5.22 -9.70
CA GLY A 316 -27.20 4.76 -9.39
C GLY A 316 -28.27 5.17 -10.42
N THR A 317 -27.90 5.89 -11.50
CA THR A 317 -28.83 6.36 -12.54
C THR A 317 -28.53 5.71 -13.89
N PRO A 318 -29.55 5.48 -14.75
CA PRO A 318 -29.31 4.93 -16.08
C PRO A 318 -28.35 5.74 -16.93
N GLU A 319 -28.43 7.07 -16.87
CA GLU A 319 -27.54 7.99 -17.57
C GLU A 319 -26.11 7.89 -17.06
N GLY A 320 -25.91 7.86 -15.75
CA GLY A 320 -24.61 7.73 -15.13
C GLY A 320 -23.96 6.37 -15.42
N ILE A 321 -24.72 5.28 -15.45
CA ILE A 321 -24.24 3.96 -15.86
C ILE A 321 -23.79 3.98 -17.33
N ALA A 322 -24.58 4.61 -18.22
CA ALA A 322 -24.21 4.72 -19.64
C ALA A 322 -22.93 5.53 -19.85
N GLU A 323 -22.74 6.62 -19.10
CA GLU A 323 -21.52 7.42 -19.12
C GLU A 323 -20.33 6.63 -18.56
N PHE A 324 -20.49 5.92 -17.46
CA PHE A 324 -19.46 5.06 -16.88
C PHE A 324 -19.05 3.96 -17.86
N ARG A 325 -20.00 3.25 -18.46
CA ARG A 325 -19.76 2.24 -19.51
C ARG A 325 -18.94 2.81 -20.66
N LYS A 326 -19.28 3.99 -21.13
CA LYS A 326 -18.54 4.69 -22.19
C LYS A 326 -17.11 5.02 -21.74
N ALA A 327 -16.92 5.54 -20.53
CA ALA A 327 -15.61 5.82 -19.99
C ALA A 327 -14.75 4.56 -19.85
N CYS A 328 -15.32 3.43 -19.40
CA CYS A 328 -14.63 2.15 -19.32
C CYS A 328 -14.30 1.49 -20.67
N SER A 329 -14.83 2.01 -21.80
CA SER A 329 -14.58 1.47 -23.14
C SER A 329 -13.48 2.20 -23.92
N VAL A 330 -12.77 3.17 -23.27
CA VAL A 330 -11.74 4.02 -23.88
C VAL A 330 -10.39 3.76 -23.22
N THR A 331 -9.32 3.72 -24.00
CA THR A 331 -7.94 3.73 -23.49
C THR A 331 -7.52 5.16 -23.15
N TYR A 332 -6.67 5.31 -22.14
CA TYR A 332 -6.13 6.58 -21.67
C TYR A 332 -4.60 6.52 -21.73
N ASP A 333 -3.95 7.64 -22.01
CA ASP A 333 -2.48 7.69 -22.11
C ASP A 333 -1.81 7.70 -20.73
N ASP A 334 -2.51 8.18 -19.70
CA ASP A 334 -2.00 8.44 -18.35
C ASP A 334 -2.71 7.65 -17.24
N TRP A 335 -3.54 6.67 -17.62
CA TRP A 335 -4.27 5.82 -16.69
C TRP A 335 -4.61 4.46 -17.31
N ASP A 336 -4.29 3.37 -16.60
CA ASP A 336 -4.60 2.02 -17.06
C ASP A 336 -6.08 1.70 -16.87
N ASN A 337 -6.79 1.48 -17.97
CA ASN A 337 -8.17 1.04 -17.92
C ASN A 337 -8.24 -0.49 -17.74
N PHE A 338 -8.29 -0.96 -16.52
CA PHE A 338 -8.36 -2.39 -16.23
C PHE A 338 -9.60 -3.09 -16.78
N ALA A 339 -10.69 -2.36 -17.05
CA ALA A 339 -11.83 -2.93 -17.78
C ALA A 339 -11.46 -3.41 -19.19
N ILE A 340 -10.45 -2.78 -19.81
CA ILE A 340 -9.88 -3.18 -21.12
C ILE A 340 -8.67 -4.10 -20.90
N THR A 341 -7.70 -3.69 -20.10
CA THR A 341 -6.41 -4.38 -19.90
C THR A 341 -6.59 -5.79 -19.32
N LEU A 342 -7.51 -5.97 -18.38
CA LEU A 342 -7.84 -7.27 -17.77
C LEU A 342 -9.12 -7.87 -18.34
N GLY A 343 -10.14 -7.04 -18.53
CA GLY A 343 -11.52 -7.46 -18.81
C GLY A 343 -12.29 -7.81 -17.54
N TRP A 344 -13.60 -7.54 -17.55
CA TRP A 344 -14.49 -7.79 -16.40
C TRP A 344 -14.63 -9.28 -16.03
N ASP A 345 -14.23 -10.18 -16.92
CA ASP A 345 -14.21 -11.63 -16.73
C ASP A 345 -13.01 -12.10 -15.86
N ARG A 346 -12.05 -11.23 -15.56
CA ARG A 346 -10.92 -11.50 -14.68
C ARG A 346 -10.93 -10.67 -13.41
N ILE A 347 -11.94 -9.82 -13.21
CA ILE A 347 -12.08 -9.01 -12.00
C ILE A 347 -13.01 -9.76 -11.04
N LEU A 348 -12.42 -10.35 -10.00
CA LEU A 348 -13.09 -11.17 -9.00
C LEU A 348 -13.54 -10.32 -7.81
N ILE A 349 -14.80 -10.44 -7.40
CA ILE A 349 -15.33 -9.76 -6.22
C ILE A 349 -14.88 -10.53 -4.98
N SER A 350 -13.87 -10.01 -4.27
CA SER A 350 -13.23 -10.68 -3.12
C SER A 350 -13.74 -10.17 -1.77
N GLY A 351 -14.35 -8.99 -1.73
CA GLY A 351 -14.89 -8.42 -0.50
C GLY A 351 -16.06 -7.48 -0.76
N VAL A 352 -16.98 -7.39 0.19
CA VAL A 352 -18.11 -6.48 0.18
C VAL A 352 -18.37 -5.93 1.58
N VAL A 353 -18.80 -4.67 1.66
CA VAL A 353 -19.05 -4.02 2.97
C VAL A 353 -20.42 -4.42 3.54
N ARG A 354 -21.44 -4.56 2.70
CA ARG A 354 -22.81 -4.85 3.13
C ARG A 354 -23.14 -6.33 3.04
N LYS A 355 -23.63 -6.90 4.14
CA LYS A 355 -23.96 -8.34 4.26
C LYS A 355 -24.86 -8.87 3.13
N HIS A 356 -25.84 -8.11 2.66
CA HIS A 356 -26.73 -8.56 1.57
C HIS A 356 -26.03 -8.67 0.21
N ASN A 357 -24.80 -8.17 0.11
CA ASN A 357 -23.95 -8.26 -1.08
C ASN A 357 -22.97 -9.45 -1.03
N GLU A 358 -22.89 -10.18 0.08
CA GLU A 358 -22.07 -11.41 0.18
C GLU A 358 -22.39 -12.44 -0.91
N LYS A 359 -23.57 -12.39 -1.49
CA LYS A 359 -23.99 -13.23 -2.62
C LYS A 359 -23.16 -13.04 -3.90
N TYR A 360 -22.40 -11.95 -4.01
CA TYR A 360 -21.49 -11.69 -5.14
C TYR A 360 -20.06 -12.21 -4.92
N LEU A 361 -19.70 -12.56 -3.67
CA LEU A 361 -18.35 -13.00 -3.34
C LEU A 361 -17.95 -14.25 -4.13
N GLY A 362 -16.71 -14.24 -4.63
CA GLY A 362 -16.15 -15.33 -5.41
C GLY A 362 -16.61 -15.38 -6.87
N MET A 363 -17.43 -14.43 -7.33
CA MET A 363 -17.82 -14.29 -8.72
C MET A 363 -16.97 -13.23 -9.41
N THR A 364 -16.67 -13.43 -10.68
CA THR A 364 -16.21 -12.30 -11.51
C THR A 364 -17.34 -11.30 -11.73
N VAL A 365 -16.99 -10.05 -12.05
CA VAL A 365 -18.00 -9.02 -12.34
C VAL A 365 -18.92 -9.44 -13.49
N THR A 366 -18.35 -10.12 -14.50
CA THR A 366 -19.12 -10.67 -15.63
C THR A 366 -20.09 -11.78 -15.21
N GLU A 367 -19.66 -12.70 -14.33
CA GLU A 367 -20.52 -13.76 -13.79
C GLU A 367 -21.63 -13.19 -12.91
N ALA A 368 -21.32 -12.23 -12.05
CA ALA A 368 -22.28 -11.52 -11.22
C ALA A 368 -23.32 -10.80 -12.08
N ALA A 369 -22.90 -10.10 -13.12
CA ALA A 369 -23.80 -9.43 -14.04
C ALA A 369 -24.80 -10.40 -14.68
N ARG A 370 -24.31 -11.52 -15.19
CA ARG A 370 -25.14 -12.56 -15.80
C ARG A 370 -26.09 -13.22 -14.80
N THR A 371 -25.57 -13.56 -13.60
CA THR A 371 -26.34 -14.29 -12.58
C THR A 371 -27.48 -13.45 -12.02
N PHE A 372 -27.28 -12.15 -11.86
CA PHE A 372 -28.25 -11.26 -11.21
C PHE A 372 -29.00 -10.35 -12.21
N GLY A 373 -28.84 -10.58 -13.51
CA GLY A 373 -29.66 -9.95 -14.55
C GLY A 373 -29.31 -8.48 -14.81
N PHE A 374 -28.08 -8.07 -14.60
CA PHE A 374 -27.62 -6.76 -15.06
C PHE A 374 -27.48 -6.74 -16.59
N GLU A 375 -27.59 -5.56 -17.19
CA GLU A 375 -27.47 -5.38 -18.64
C GLU A 375 -26.09 -5.87 -19.14
N ASP A 376 -25.02 -5.52 -18.40
CA ASP A 376 -23.66 -5.94 -18.66
C ASP A 376 -22.78 -5.83 -17.38
N ALA A 377 -21.51 -6.15 -17.50
CA ALA A 377 -20.55 -6.12 -16.40
C ALA A 377 -20.30 -4.68 -15.88
N ALA A 378 -20.29 -3.68 -16.76
CA ALA A 378 -20.12 -2.29 -16.36
C ALA A 378 -21.31 -1.79 -15.51
N ALA A 379 -22.54 -2.19 -15.87
CA ALA A 379 -23.73 -1.89 -15.07
C ALA A 379 -23.68 -2.57 -13.69
N CYS A 380 -23.20 -3.81 -13.63
CA CYS A 380 -22.98 -4.54 -12.36
C CYS A 380 -21.92 -3.83 -11.51
N ALA A 381 -20.79 -3.48 -12.09
CA ALA A 381 -19.72 -2.76 -11.40
C ALA A 381 -20.19 -1.40 -10.86
N ALA A 382 -20.87 -0.62 -11.69
CA ALA A 382 -21.45 0.67 -11.30
C ALA A 382 -22.43 0.52 -10.12
N TRP A 383 -23.33 -0.48 -10.19
CA TRP A 383 -24.26 -0.75 -9.13
C TRP A 383 -23.55 -1.16 -7.82
N LEU A 384 -22.56 -2.05 -7.90
CA LEU A 384 -21.76 -2.44 -6.74
C LEU A 384 -21.08 -1.23 -6.09
N MET A 385 -20.50 -0.35 -6.87
CA MET A 385 -19.87 0.87 -6.35
C MET A 385 -20.88 1.85 -5.76
N HIS A 386 -22.05 2.01 -6.39
CA HIS A 386 -23.12 2.87 -5.88
C HIS A 386 -23.68 2.38 -4.54
N GLU A 387 -24.02 1.09 -4.45
CA GLU A 387 -24.63 0.47 -3.27
C GLU A 387 -23.66 0.35 -2.08
N ILE A 388 -22.42 0.10 -2.37
CA ILE A 388 -21.43 -0.30 -1.37
C ILE A 388 -20.53 0.89 -0.99
N GLY A 389 -20.57 1.94 -1.81
CA GLY A 389 -19.61 3.03 -1.73
C GLY A 389 -18.20 2.56 -2.08
N ARG A 390 -17.82 1.32 -1.74
CA ARG A 390 -16.46 0.75 -1.97
C ARG A 390 -16.46 -0.76 -1.72
N ALA A 391 -16.28 -1.56 -2.76
CA ALA A 391 -16.08 -3.00 -2.68
C ALA A 391 -14.60 -3.35 -2.96
N HIS A 392 -14.13 -4.48 -2.42
CA HIS A 392 -12.83 -5.05 -2.80
C HIS A 392 -12.96 -5.96 -4.03
N VAL A 393 -11.99 -5.93 -4.89
CA VAL A 393 -11.82 -6.82 -6.04
C VAL A 393 -10.44 -7.45 -6.06
#